data_9cd4bdf9cc6b85d61c7ad69eb7265a99
#
_entry.id   9cd4bdf9cc6b85d61c7ad69eb7265a99
#
_cell.length_a   1.000
_cell.length_b   1.000
_cell.length_c   1.000
_cell.angle_alpha   90.00
_cell.angle_beta   90.00
_cell.angle_gamma   90.00
#
_symmetry.space_group_name_H-M   'P 1'
#
loop_
_entity.id
_entity.type
_entity.pdbx_description
1 polymer ?
#
loop_
_entity_poly.entity_id
_entity_poly.type
_entity_poly.pdbx_seq_one_letter_code
_entity_poly.pdbx_strand_id
1 'polypeptide(L)'
;FTMSGDTVRRLSRHHTPLPLLAFTPRSSVRSQLTTSWGVETFLSPSVTHTDDMVKQVDQLLQEAGRVQPGDYVVIVAGSPPNTAGSTNALRVHQIGTAMP
;
A
#
# COMPACT_ATOMS: atom_id res chain seq x y z
N PHE A 1 -1.80 -1.29 -0.67
CA PHE A 1 -2.49 -0.74 -1.84
C PHE A 1 -3.98 -1.03 -1.73
N THR A 2 -4.82 -0.02 -1.87
CA THR A 2 -6.26 -0.19 -1.68
C THR A 2 -7.09 0.62 -2.67
N MET A 3 -8.22 0.04 -3.10
CA MET A 3 -9.20 0.74 -3.92
C MET A 3 -10.35 1.32 -3.09
N SER A 4 -10.71 0.66 -1.99
CA SER A 4 -11.84 1.09 -1.14
C SER A 4 -11.43 1.58 0.24
N GLY A 5 -10.25 1.19 0.71
CA GLY A 5 -9.77 1.49 2.04
C GLY A 5 -10.22 0.50 3.12
N ASP A 6 -11.00 -0.51 2.79
CA ASP A 6 -11.57 -1.41 3.81
C ASP A 6 -10.51 -2.18 4.58
N THR A 7 -9.53 -2.75 3.89
CA THR A 7 -8.44 -3.49 4.54
C THR A 7 -7.62 -2.56 5.44
N VAL A 8 -7.35 -1.34 4.97
CA VAL A 8 -6.60 -0.35 5.74
C VAL A 8 -7.33 0.00 7.03
N ARG A 9 -8.64 0.22 6.97
CA ARG A 9 -9.45 0.51 8.15
C ARG A 9 -9.42 -0.62 9.15
N ARG A 10 -9.48 -1.88 8.68
CA ARG A 10 -9.42 -3.06 9.54
C ARG A 10 -8.07 -3.18 10.23
N LEU A 11 -6.98 -2.96 9.50
CA LEU A 11 -5.63 -2.97 10.08
C LEU A 11 -5.44 -1.84 11.08
N SER A 12 -5.95 -0.65 10.77
CA SER A 12 -5.88 0.52 11.64
C SER A 12 -6.52 0.27 13.01
N ARG A 13 -7.60 -0.51 13.07
CA ARG A 13 -8.29 -0.83 14.32
C ARG A 13 -7.43 -1.59 15.33
N HIS A 14 -6.41 -2.29 14.87
CA HIS A 14 -5.52 -3.04 15.75
C HIS A 14 -4.47 -2.17 16.43
N HIS A 15 -4.36 -0.89 16.06
CA HIS A 15 -3.40 0.05 16.64
C HIS A 15 -1.98 -0.54 16.74
N THR A 16 -1.54 -1.20 15.67
CA THR A 16 -0.21 -1.78 15.61
C THR A 16 0.87 -0.70 15.76
N PRO A 17 2.00 -1.00 16.44
CA PRO A 17 3.12 -0.07 16.51
C PRO A 17 3.86 0.08 15.17
N LEU A 18 3.62 -0.82 14.22
CA LEU A 18 4.25 -0.74 12.90
C LEU A 18 3.60 0.37 12.08
N PRO A 19 4.40 1.11 11.29
CA PRO A 19 3.85 2.10 10.37
C PRO A 19 2.90 1.45 9.36
N LEU A 20 1.74 2.07 9.17
CA LEU A 20 0.75 1.64 8.19
C LEU A 20 0.65 2.70 7.09
N LEU A 21 1.10 2.35 5.91
CA LEU A 21 1.14 3.25 4.76
C LEU A 21 0.16 2.75 3.71
N ALA A 22 -0.78 3.60 3.33
CA ALA A 22 -1.85 3.25 2.40
C ALA A 22 -1.65 3.96 1.07
N PHE A 23 -1.65 3.19 -0.01
CA PHE A 23 -1.53 3.69 -1.38
C PHE A 23 -2.86 3.46 -2.10
N THR A 24 -3.37 4.51 -2.73
CA THR A 24 -4.60 4.41 -3.51
C THR A 24 -4.56 5.36 -4.69
N PRO A 25 -5.14 4.98 -5.86
CA PRO A 25 -5.30 5.91 -6.98
C PRO A 25 -6.48 6.86 -6.81
N ARG A 26 -7.30 6.65 -5.78
CA ARG A 26 -8.53 7.43 -5.57
C ARG A 26 -8.33 8.49 -4.50
N SER A 27 -8.45 9.77 -4.87
CA SER A 27 -8.32 10.87 -3.92
C SER A 27 -9.40 10.85 -2.84
N SER A 28 -10.61 10.39 -3.15
CA SER A 28 -11.68 10.26 -2.18
C SER A 28 -11.36 9.24 -1.09
N VAL A 29 -10.77 8.11 -1.46
CA VAL A 29 -10.34 7.09 -0.50
C VAL A 29 -9.19 7.60 0.35
N ARG A 30 -8.22 8.27 -0.26
CA ARG A 30 -7.12 8.90 0.47
C ARG A 30 -7.65 9.85 1.54
N SER A 31 -8.58 10.72 1.19
CA SER A 31 -9.16 11.69 2.12
C SER A 31 -9.89 11.00 3.27
N GLN A 32 -10.64 9.93 2.99
CA GLN A 32 -11.33 9.17 4.02
C GLN A 32 -10.36 8.50 4.99
N LEU A 33 -9.24 7.99 4.49
CA LEU A 33 -8.26 7.28 5.32
C LEU A 33 -7.45 8.20 6.23
N THR A 34 -7.41 9.51 5.98
CA THR A 34 -6.69 10.45 6.85
C THR A 34 -7.24 10.49 8.27
N THR A 35 -8.47 10.04 8.48
CA THR A 35 -9.09 9.96 9.81
C THR A 35 -8.83 8.64 10.52
N SER A 36 -8.23 7.66 9.86
CA SER A 36 -7.92 6.37 10.47
C SER A 36 -6.65 6.46 11.32
N TRP A 37 -6.66 5.77 12.46
CA TRP A 37 -5.54 5.82 13.39
C TRP A 37 -4.26 5.23 12.78
N GLY A 38 -3.16 5.97 12.92
CA GLY A 38 -1.83 5.48 12.55
C GLY A 38 -1.59 5.28 11.06
N VAL A 39 -2.45 5.82 10.20
CA VAL A 39 -2.35 5.64 8.75
C VAL A 39 -1.70 6.86 8.10
N GLU A 40 -0.65 6.64 7.33
CA GLU A 40 -0.17 7.62 6.35
C GLU A 40 -0.72 7.23 4.98
N THR A 41 -1.17 8.23 4.21
CA THR A 41 -1.82 8.00 2.93
C THR A 41 -1.03 8.60 1.79
N PHE A 42 -1.00 7.88 0.68
CA PHE A 42 -0.32 8.29 -0.54
C PHE A 42 -1.25 8.12 -1.73
N LEU A 43 -1.29 9.11 -2.60
CA LEU A 43 -1.98 8.98 -3.87
C LEU A 43 -0.99 8.37 -4.88
N SER A 44 -1.39 7.28 -5.53
CA SER A 44 -0.55 6.57 -6.48
C SER A 44 -1.31 6.27 -7.76
N PRO A 45 -0.62 6.16 -8.92
CA PRO A 45 -1.29 5.78 -10.16
C PRO A 45 -1.96 4.41 -10.07
N SER A 46 -3.02 4.23 -10.85
CA SER A 46 -3.68 2.94 -11.02
C SER A 46 -2.76 1.93 -11.67
N VAL A 47 -2.82 0.69 -11.19
CA VAL A 47 -2.07 -0.44 -11.77
C VAL A 47 -3.00 -1.63 -11.94
N THR A 48 -2.72 -2.48 -12.93
CA THR A 48 -3.54 -3.65 -13.25
C THR A 48 -2.86 -4.97 -12.91
N HIS A 49 -1.54 -4.96 -12.74
CA HIS A 49 -0.76 -6.15 -12.45
C HIS A 49 -0.05 -6.03 -11.11
N THR A 50 0.02 -7.15 -10.39
CA THR A 50 0.62 -7.20 -9.06
C THR A 50 2.11 -6.81 -9.10
N ASP A 51 2.85 -7.24 -10.11
CA ASP A 51 4.28 -6.89 -10.22
C ASP A 51 4.50 -5.40 -10.43
N ASP A 52 3.64 -4.75 -11.20
CA ASP A 52 3.71 -3.30 -11.40
C ASP A 52 3.37 -2.56 -10.11
N MET A 53 2.40 -3.06 -9.36
CA MET A 53 2.03 -2.50 -8.06
C MET A 53 3.20 -2.57 -7.08
N VAL A 54 3.90 -3.70 -7.00
CA VAL A 54 5.05 -3.87 -6.12
C VAL A 54 6.18 -2.91 -6.49
N LYS A 55 6.48 -2.76 -7.79
CA LYS A 55 7.48 -1.78 -8.25
C LYS A 55 7.12 -0.36 -7.86
N GLN A 56 5.86 -0.01 -8.04
CA GLN A 56 5.37 1.33 -7.74
C GLN A 56 5.46 1.64 -6.25
N VAL A 57 5.04 0.71 -5.40
CA VAL A 57 5.11 0.86 -3.94
C VAL A 57 6.57 0.98 -3.50
N ASP A 58 7.45 0.11 -4.01
CA ASP A 58 8.88 0.16 -3.72
C ASP A 58 9.46 1.53 -4.03
N GLN A 59 9.22 2.03 -5.23
CA GLN A 59 9.74 3.32 -5.67
C GLN A 59 9.18 4.48 -4.84
N LEU A 60 7.88 4.50 -4.60
CA LEU A 60 7.24 5.58 -3.85
C LEU A 60 7.72 5.62 -2.40
N LEU A 61 7.91 4.47 -1.77
CA LEU A 61 8.43 4.40 -0.40
C LEU A 61 9.86 4.93 -0.32
N GLN A 62 10.70 4.61 -1.29
CA GLN A 62 12.07 5.13 -1.34
C GLN A 62 12.09 6.65 -1.57
N GLU A 63 11.27 7.14 -2.50
CA GLU A 63 11.16 8.57 -2.79
C GLU A 63 10.64 9.38 -1.59
N ALA A 64 9.74 8.79 -0.82
CA ALA A 64 9.22 9.41 0.39
C ALA A 64 10.20 9.36 1.57
N GLY A 65 11.34 8.67 1.42
CA GLY A 65 12.32 8.53 2.48
C GLY A 65 11.87 7.66 3.65
N ARG A 66 10.87 6.79 3.44
CA ARG A 66 10.31 5.97 4.50
C ARG A 66 11.04 4.64 4.66
N VAL A 67 11.75 4.20 3.64
CA VAL A 67 12.52 2.96 3.64
C VAL A 67 13.82 3.16 2.88
N GLN A 68 14.75 2.23 3.08
CA GLN A 68 16.02 2.18 2.38
C GLN A 68 16.15 0.84 1.64
N PRO A 69 16.95 0.77 0.57
CA PRO A 69 17.24 -0.51 -0.09
C PRO A 69 17.71 -1.55 0.92
N GLY A 70 17.14 -2.74 0.86
CA GLY A 70 17.41 -3.82 1.79
C GLY A 70 16.40 -3.98 2.92
N ASP A 71 15.60 -2.95 3.19
CA ASP A 71 14.52 -3.05 4.17
C ASP A 71 13.43 -4.00 3.69
N TYR A 72 12.73 -4.63 4.64
CA TYR A 72 11.60 -5.51 4.34
C TYR A 72 10.29 -4.81 4.68
N VAL A 73 9.31 -4.97 3.81
CA VAL A 73 7.94 -4.49 4.04
C VAL A 73 6.95 -5.62 3.76
N VAL A 74 5.80 -5.53 4.38
CA VAL A 74 4.68 -6.43 4.08
C VAL A 74 3.67 -5.63 3.27
N ILE A 75 3.36 -6.11 2.07
CA ILE A 75 2.41 -5.48 1.17
C ILE A 75 1.12 -6.28 1.19
N VAL A 76 0.02 -5.62 1.50
CA VAL A 76 -1.32 -6.19 1.46
C VAL A 76 -2.10 -5.49 0.36
N ALA A 77 -2.64 -6.25 -0.57
CA ALA A 77 -3.39 -5.70 -1.70
C ALA A 77 -4.45 -6.68 -2.19
N GLY A 78 -5.44 -6.17 -2.92
CA GLY A 78 -6.33 -7.02 -3.69
C GLY A 78 -5.62 -7.64 -4.87
N SER A 79 -6.07 -8.79 -5.32
CA SER A 79 -5.54 -9.45 -6.51
C SER A 79 -6.68 -9.77 -7.46
N PRO A 80 -6.78 -9.11 -8.60
CA PRO A 80 -5.90 -8.06 -9.15
C PRO A 80 -6.03 -6.72 -8.40
N PRO A 81 -4.97 -5.88 -8.39
CA PRO A 81 -4.90 -4.69 -7.54
C PRO A 81 -5.94 -3.62 -7.83
N ASN A 82 -6.39 -3.53 -9.06
CA ASN A 82 -7.30 -2.48 -9.52
C ASN A 82 -8.78 -2.93 -9.53
N THR A 83 -9.12 -3.94 -8.74
CA THR A 83 -10.47 -4.49 -8.70
C THR A 83 -11.01 -4.43 -7.27
N ALA A 84 -12.07 -3.64 -7.07
CA ALA A 84 -12.75 -3.58 -5.77
C ALA A 84 -13.35 -4.94 -5.42
N GLY A 85 -13.24 -5.34 -4.15
CA GLY A 85 -13.76 -6.61 -3.68
C GLY A 85 -12.95 -7.85 -4.08
N SER A 86 -11.78 -7.67 -4.68
CA SER A 86 -10.89 -8.77 -5.03
C SER A 86 -10.30 -9.44 -3.78
N THR A 87 -9.77 -10.65 -3.95
CA THR A 87 -9.13 -11.39 -2.87
C THR A 87 -7.88 -10.66 -2.39
N ASN A 88 -7.74 -10.49 -1.08
CA ASN A 88 -6.53 -9.90 -0.50
C ASN A 88 -5.35 -10.84 -0.65
N ALA A 89 -4.22 -10.29 -1.06
CA ALA A 89 -2.95 -10.99 -1.16
C ALA A 89 -1.95 -10.35 -0.20
N LEU A 90 -1.14 -11.19 0.43
CA LEU A 90 -0.08 -10.78 1.34
C LEU A 90 1.26 -11.13 0.72
N ARG A 91 2.18 -10.17 0.70
CA ARG A 91 3.52 -10.39 0.13
C ARG A 91 4.57 -9.73 1.00
N VAL A 92 5.62 -10.47 1.34
CA VAL A 92 6.84 -9.90 1.94
C VAL A 92 7.76 -9.46 0.81
N HIS A 93 8.16 -8.19 0.83
CA HIS A 93 8.97 -7.60 -0.21
C HIS A 93 10.21 -6.94 0.37
N GLN A 94 11.36 -7.20 -0.23
CA GLN A 94 12.59 -6.50 0.10
C GLN A 94 12.76 -5.29 -0.82
N ILE A 95 12.91 -4.12 -0.23
CA ILE A 95 13.06 -2.86 -0.97
C ILE A 95 14.34 -2.88 -1.81
N GLY A 96 14.23 -2.39 -3.03
CA GLY A 96 15.33 -2.32 -3.99
C GLY A 96 15.49 -3.55 -4.87
N THR A 97 14.67 -4.60 -4.68
CA THR A 97 14.73 -5.83 -5.47
C THR A 97 13.68 -5.89 -6.59
N ALA A 98 12.72 -4.95 -6.61
CA ALA A 98 11.75 -4.89 -7.69
C ALA A 98 12.44 -4.46 -8.97
N MET A 99 12.46 -5.33 -9.96
CA MET A 99 13.16 -5.07 -11.22
C MET A 99 12.36 -4.14 -12.11
N PRO A 100 13.07 -3.25 -12.82
CA PRO A 100 12.42 -2.40 -13.81
C PRO A 100 11.82 -3.22 -14.95
#